data_3b36f35cee2fc6a8fb404ed309d0dbd0
#
_entry.id   3b36f35cee2fc6a8fb404ed309d0dbd0
#
_cell.length_a   1.000
_cell.length_b   1.000
_cell.length_c   1.000
_cell.angle_alpha   90.00
_cell.angle_beta   90.00
_cell.angle_gamma   90.00
#
_symmetry.space_group_name_H-M   'P 1'
#
loop_
_entity.id
_entity.type
_entity.pdbx_description
1 polymer ?
#
loop_
_entity_poly.entity_id
_entity_poly.type
_entity_poly.pdbx_seq_one_letter_code
_entity_poly.pdbx_strand_id
1 'polypeptide(L)'
;MRKTSSLDSAYFESLYQANPDPWGFESRDYEARKYAHTLAVIAQRPVARALELGCSIGVLTVQLASICERLVATELSKTALEKAQRRCAGCGNIEFVLAEGVTGGIDGAFDLMLLSEVVYYWDDSDLRAVASAIADHLAADGRLVLVHWLGETDYPRSADDAVGSLHALVGGLFHVETETRNGDYRLDVWRRL
;
A
#
# COMPACT_ATOMS: atom_id res chain seq x y z
N MET A 1 1.53 -20.77 13.55
CA MET A 1 0.07 -20.76 13.23
C MET A 1 -0.24 -19.33 12.77
N ARG A 2 -0.95 -19.13 11.64
CA ARG A 2 -1.30 -17.77 11.18
C ARG A 2 -2.28 -17.10 12.13
N LYS A 3 -2.19 -15.78 12.25
CA LYS A 3 -3.20 -14.96 12.93
C LYS A 3 -4.50 -15.03 12.13
N THR A 4 -5.63 -14.87 12.81
CA THR A 4 -6.98 -14.93 12.20
C THR A 4 -7.67 -13.58 12.14
N SER A 5 -7.14 -12.59 12.85
CA SER A 5 -7.65 -11.22 12.88
C SER A 5 -6.65 -10.28 12.26
N SER A 6 -7.14 -9.16 11.73
CA SER A 6 -6.30 -8.08 11.21
C SER A 6 -5.28 -7.60 12.25
N LEU A 7 -4.14 -7.14 11.76
CA LEU A 7 -3.17 -6.43 12.60
C LEU A 7 -3.64 -4.98 12.75
N ASP A 8 -3.81 -4.55 14.00
CA ASP A 8 -4.37 -3.25 14.34
C ASP A 8 -3.29 -2.16 14.52
N SER A 9 -3.76 -0.92 14.76
CA SER A 9 -2.88 0.22 15.01
C SER A 9 -1.98 0.03 16.23
N ALA A 10 -2.44 -0.66 17.28
CA ALA A 10 -1.66 -0.91 18.47
C ALA A 10 -0.47 -1.85 18.19
N TYR A 11 -0.67 -2.84 17.33
CA TYR A 11 0.41 -3.72 16.87
C TYR A 11 1.52 -2.93 16.15
N PHE A 12 1.15 -2.11 15.15
CA PHE A 12 2.11 -1.34 14.38
C PHE A 12 2.78 -0.25 15.23
N GLU A 13 2.03 0.43 16.07
CA GLU A 13 2.58 1.46 16.97
C GLU A 13 3.65 0.87 17.90
N SER A 14 3.37 -0.28 18.54
CA SER A 14 4.32 -0.97 19.40
C SER A 14 5.57 -1.39 18.63
N LEU A 15 5.42 -1.86 17.39
CA LEU A 15 6.52 -2.30 16.54
C LEU A 15 7.46 -1.14 16.18
N TYR A 16 6.90 0.00 15.74
CA TYR A 16 7.68 1.19 15.37
C TYR A 16 8.28 1.92 16.56
N GLN A 17 7.68 1.81 17.76
CA GLN A 17 8.28 2.30 19.01
C GLN A 17 9.49 1.44 19.41
N ALA A 18 9.41 0.13 19.24
CA ALA A 18 10.49 -0.79 19.58
C ALA A 18 11.66 -0.74 18.58
N ASN A 19 11.35 -0.59 17.28
CA ASN A 19 12.34 -0.50 16.21
C ASN A 19 11.92 0.57 15.20
N PRO A 20 12.77 1.60 14.96
CA PRO A 20 12.48 2.66 14.00
C PRO A 20 12.26 2.21 12.56
N ASP A 21 12.86 1.11 12.13
CA ASP A 21 12.74 0.53 10.79
C ASP A 21 12.68 -1.00 10.91
N PRO A 22 11.52 -1.57 11.29
CA PRO A 22 11.39 -2.98 11.63
C PRO A 22 11.74 -3.93 10.49
N TRP A 23 11.53 -3.50 9.26
CA TRP A 23 11.76 -4.31 8.05
C TRP A 23 13.00 -3.91 7.27
N GLY A 24 13.72 -2.84 7.66
CA GLY A 24 14.92 -2.36 6.99
C GLY A 24 14.63 -1.67 5.65
N PHE A 25 13.52 -0.92 5.58
CA PHE A 25 13.11 -0.21 4.37
C PHE A 25 14.13 0.80 3.87
N GLU A 26 14.92 1.39 4.79
CA GLU A 26 15.94 2.37 4.46
C GLU A 26 17.24 1.76 3.92
N SER A 27 17.55 0.52 4.31
CA SER A 27 18.91 -0.01 4.19
C SER A 27 19.05 -1.25 3.32
N ARG A 28 17.96 -1.96 3.05
CA ARG A 28 18.03 -3.21 2.28
C ARG A 28 17.99 -2.95 0.78
N ASP A 29 18.98 -3.43 0.05
CA ASP A 29 19.01 -3.39 -1.42
C ASP A 29 17.78 -4.03 -2.06
N TYR A 30 17.22 -5.03 -1.40
CA TYR A 30 15.96 -5.66 -1.81
C TYR A 30 14.82 -4.64 -1.87
N GLU A 31 14.64 -3.84 -0.82
CA GLU A 31 13.59 -2.81 -0.77
C GLU A 31 13.81 -1.75 -1.84
N ALA A 32 15.05 -1.29 -2.00
CA ALA A 32 15.38 -0.31 -3.03
C ALA A 32 15.05 -0.80 -4.44
N ARG A 33 15.34 -2.07 -4.77
CA ARG A 33 14.99 -2.67 -6.06
C ARG A 33 13.48 -2.83 -6.24
N LYS A 34 12.76 -3.27 -5.21
CA LYS A 34 11.30 -3.40 -5.22
C LYS A 34 10.63 -2.06 -5.46
N TYR A 35 11.06 -1.02 -4.76
CA TYR A 35 10.55 0.35 -4.95
C TYR A 35 10.84 0.89 -6.34
N ALA A 36 12.06 0.73 -6.85
CA ALA A 36 12.40 1.16 -8.20
C ALA A 36 11.53 0.48 -9.26
N HIS A 37 11.24 -0.81 -9.12
CA HIS A 37 10.34 -1.54 -10.02
C HIS A 37 8.90 -1.03 -9.90
N THR A 38 8.38 -0.87 -8.68
CA THR A 38 7.04 -0.34 -8.43
C THR A 38 6.85 1.04 -9.07
N LEU A 39 7.80 1.95 -8.84
CA LEU A 39 7.76 3.30 -9.39
C LEU A 39 7.89 3.32 -10.91
N ALA A 40 8.73 2.46 -11.49
CA ALA A 40 8.87 2.33 -12.95
C ALA A 40 7.56 1.90 -13.62
N VAL A 41 6.79 1.02 -12.98
CA VAL A 41 5.47 0.60 -13.47
C VAL A 41 4.44 1.71 -13.30
N ILE A 42 4.43 2.40 -12.16
CA ILE A 42 3.51 3.52 -11.92
C ILE A 42 3.76 4.67 -12.91
N ALA A 43 5.02 5.02 -13.15
CA ALA A 43 5.42 6.14 -14.01
C ALA A 43 5.12 5.93 -15.51
N GLN A 44 4.64 4.76 -15.93
CA GLN A 44 4.23 4.52 -17.32
C GLN A 44 3.03 5.38 -17.74
N ARG A 45 2.26 5.89 -16.79
CA ARG A 45 1.14 6.81 -17.04
C ARG A 45 1.18 7.97 -16.05
N PRO A 46 0.78 9.17 -16.45
CA PRO A 46 0.58 10.30 -15.53
C PRO A 46 -0.37 9.93 -14.39
N VAL A 47 -0.10 10.46 -13.20
CA VAL A 47 -0.92 10.29 -12.00
C VAL A 47 -1.21 11.68 -11.43
N ALA A 48 -2.46 12.13 -11.50
CA ALA A 48 -2.86 13.40 -10.90
C ALA A 48 -3.08 13.25 -9.38
N ARG A 49 -3.78 12.20 -8.95
CA ARG A 49 -4.04 11.97 -7.53
C ARG A 49 -3.82 10.50 -7.15
N ALA A 50 -2.82 10.26 -6.30
CA ALA A 50 -2.50 8.95 -5.77
C ALA A 50 -2.95 8.78 -4.31
N LEU A 51 -3.27 7.52 -3.95
CA LEU A 51 -3.41 7.07 -2.57
C LEU A 51 -2.37 6.00 -2.28
N GLU A 52 -1.63 6.14 -1.19
CA GLU A 52 -0.76 5.12 -0.63
C GLU A 52 -1.34 4.65 0.71
N LEU A 53 -1.77 3.40 0.81
CA LEU A 53 -2.24 2.80 2.05
C LEU A 53 -1.08 2.17 2.80
N GLY A 54 -0.80 2.66 4.02
CA GLY A 54 0.30 2.17 4.85
C GLY A 54 1.65 2.71 4.40
N CYS A 55 1.85 4.03 4.47
CA CYS A 55 3.09 4.69 4.04
C CYS A 55 4.31 4.40 4.94
N SER A 56 4.10 3.76 6.09
CA SER A 56 5.16 3.43 7.04
C SER A 56 6.01 4.67 7.38
N ILE A 57 7.32 4.57 7.32
CA ILE A 57 8.28 5.65 7.60
C ILE A 57 8.59 6.53 6.37
N GLY A 58 7.82 6.41 5.28
CA GLY A 58 7.84 7.32 4.13
C GLY A 58 8.95 7.06 3.10
N VAL A 59 9.59 5.89 3.08
CA VAL A 59 10.70 5.61 2.15
C VAL A 59 10.22 5.50 0.70
N LEU A 60 9.10 4.82 0.46
CA LEU A 60 8.47 4.77 -0.86
C LEU A 60 7.70 6.06 -1.14
N THR A 61 7.04 6.63 -0.13
CA THR A 61 6.22 7.84 -0.22
C THR A 61 6.95 9.02 -0.85
N VAL A 62 8.18 9.33 -0.38
CA VAL A 62 8.96 10.45 -0.91
C VAL A 62 9.30 10.28 -2.39
N GLN A 63 9.47 9.06 -2.85
CA GLN A 63 9.74 8.74 -4.25
C GLN A 63 8.45 8.79 -5.09
N LEU A 64 7.35 8.24 -4.56
CA LEU A 64 6.02 8.28 -5.20
C LEU A 64 5.54 9.72 -5.39
N ALA A 65 5.78 10.60 -4.42
CA ALA A 65 5.45 12.02 -4.51
C ALA A 65 6.12 12.73 -5.70
N SER A 66 7.27 12.25 -6.16
CA SER A 66 7.97 12.84 -7.31
C SER A 66 7.36 12.52 -8.67
N ILE A 67 6.44 11.54 -8.73
CA ILE A 67 5.82 11.05 -9.96
C ILE A 67 4.29 11.20 -9.99
N CYS A 68 3.72 11.90 -9.02
CA CYS A 68 2.29 12.27 -9.01
C CYS A 68 2.11 13.74 -8.64
N GLU A 69 0.96 14.33 -9.03
CA GLU A 69 0.68 15.74 -8.71
C GLU A 69 0.23 15.91 -7.25
N ARG A 70 -0.53 14.96 -6.72
CA ARG A 70 -1.00 14.93 -5.33
C ARG A 70 -0.94 13.50 -4.80
N LEU A 71 -0.50 13.36 -3.55
CA LEU A 71 -0.43 12.10 -2.85
C LEU A 71 -1.14 12.18 -1.51
N VAL A 72 -2.08 11.29 -1.26
CA VAL A 72 -2.61 11.02 0.07
C VAL A 72 -1.89 9.78 0.60
N ALA A 73 -1.21 9.90 1.73
CA ALA A 73 -0.46 8.84 2.37
C ALA A 73 -1.02 8.54 3.75
N THR A 74 -1.55 7.34 3.94
CA THR A 74 -2.18 6.93 5.20
C THR A 74 -1.28 6.00 6.00
N GLU A 75 -1.36 6.08 7.33
CA GLU A 75 -0.63 5.19 8.23
C GLU A 75 -1.42 4.99 9.53
N LEU A 76 -1.38 3.79 10.10
CA LEU A 76 -2.05 3.44 11.36
C LEU A 76 -1.20 3.81 12.59
N SER A 77 0.14 3.79 12.47
CA SER A 77 1.07 4.14 13.54
C SER A 77 1.40 5.62 13.51
N LYS A 78 1.12 6.30 14.60
CA LYS A 78 1.52 7.70 14.77
C LYS A 78 3.05 7.86 14.72
N THR A 79 3.78 6.95 15.34
CA THR A 79 5.25 6.94 15.37
C THR A 79 5.83 6.83 13.96
N ALA A 80 5.29 5.96 13.10
CA ALA A 80 5.71 5.82 11.71
C ALA A 80 5.35 7.06 10.90
N LEU A 81 4.11 7.54 11.02
CA LEU A 81 3.61 8.73 10.30
C LEU A 81 4.45 9.97 10.58
N GLU A 82 4.82 10.23 11.84
CA GLU A 82 5.72 11.34 12.18
C GLU A 82 7.10 11.24 11.53
N LYS A 83 7.61 10.02 11.33
CA LYS A 83 8.86 9.79 10.60
C LYS A 83 8.68 10.05 9.11
N ALA A 84 7.58 9.55 8.51
CA ALA A 84 7.24 9.81 7.12
C ALA A 84 7.14 11.31 6.83
N GLN A 85 6.45 12.06 7.69
CA GLN A 85 6.33 13.52 7.59
C GLN A 85 7.70 14.23 7.63
N ARG A 86 8.58 13.81 8.55
CA ARG A 86 9.96 14.37 8.61
C ARG A 86 10.77 14.03 7.36
N ARG A 87 10.67 12.81 6.86
CA ARG A 87 11.35 12.36 5.63
C ARG A 87 10.91 13.16 4.42
N CYS A 88 9.62 13.39 4.32
CA CYS A 88 9.00 14.05 3.16
C CYS A 88 8.83 15.57 3.34
N ALA A 89 9.49 16.19 4.32
CA ALA A 89 9.33 17.62 4.63
C ALA A 89 9.61 18.57 3.43
N GLY A 90 10.39 18.11 2.44
CA GLY A 90 10.63 18.83 1.20
C GLY A 90 9.56 18.64 0.11
N CYS A 91 8.57 17.78 0.31
CA CYS A 91 7.53 17.49 -0.67
C CYS A 91 6.26 18.29 -0.33
N GLY A 92 5.88 19.23 -1.21
CA GLY A 92 4.71 20.10 -0.99
C GLY A 92 3.37 19.49 -1.45
N ASN A 93 3.37 18.27 -1.99
CA ASN A 93 2.21 17.64 -2.62
C ASN A 93 1.68 16.41 -1.88
N ILE A 94 2.09 16.19 -0.63
CA ILE A 94 1.67 15.05 0.18
C ILE A 94 0.72 15.49 1.29
N GLU A 95 -0.42 14.85 1.36
CA GLU A 95 -1.35 14.89 2.51
C GLU A 95 -1.14 13.63 3.35
N PHE A 96 -0.70 13.78 4.60
CA PHE A 96 -0.51 12.67 5.52
C PHE A 96 -1.72 12.52 6.42
N VAL A 97 -2.23 11.29 6.53
CA VAL A 97 -3.40 10.96 7.35
C VAL A 97 -3.08 9.86 8.35
N LEU A 98 -3.25 10.16 9.65
CA LEU A 98 -3.29 9.10 10.67
C LEU A 98 -4.63 8.39 10.53
N ALA A 99 -4.60 7.18 10.02
CA ALA A 99 -5.81 6.45 9.67
C ALA A 99 -6.47 5.81 10.91
N GLU A 100 -7.79 5.92 10.99
CA GLU A 100 -8.61 5.17 11.93
C GLU A 100 -9.17 3.93 11.20
N GLY A 101 -8.43 2.81 11.30
CA GLY A 101 -8.76 1.58 10.57
C GLY A 101 -8.29 1.59 9.10
N VAL A 102 -8.56 0.50 8.40
CA VAL A 102 -7.97 0.19 7.07
C VAL A 102 -8.46 1.09 5.94
N THR A 103 -9.59 1.76 6.11
CA THR A 103 -10.17 2.70 5.12
C THR A 103 -10.07 4.16 5.55
N GLY A 104 -9.46 4.45 6.70
CA GLY A 104 -9.30 5.80 7.19
C GLY A 104 -8.48 6.67 6.24
N GLY A 105 -9.00 7.86 5.90
CA GLY A 105 -8.36 8.80 4.98
C GLY A 105 -8.62 8.54 3.49
N ILE A 106 -9.43 7.54 3.13
CA ILE A 106 -9.86 7.35 1.76
C ILE A 106 -11.05 8.27 1.48
N ASP A 107 -10.81 9.37 0.77
CA ASP A 107 -11.84 10.34 0.37
C ASP A 107 -11.56 10.89 -1.03
N GLY A 108 -12.64 11.13 -1.79
CA GLY A 108 -12.57 11.60 -3.19
C GLY A 108 -12.14 10.50 -4.17
N ALA A 109 -11.79 10.88 -5.40
CA ALA A 109 -11.40 9.95 -6.45
C ALA A 109 -9.87 9.95 -6.63
N PHE A 110 -9.31 8.77 -6.95
CA PHE A 110 -7.88 8.55 -7.17
C PHE A 110 -7.63 7.93 -8.55
N ASP A 111 -6.58 8.37 -9.23
CA ASP A 111 -6.10 7.74 -10.48
C ASP A 111 -5.24 6.52 -10.20
N LEU A 112 -4.64 6.49 -8.99
CA LEU A 112 -3.78 5.43 -8.52
C LEU A 112 -4.08 5.10 -7.05
N MET A 113 -4.25 3.84 -6.74
CA MET A 113 -4.18 3.32 -5.37
C MET A 113 -3.02 2.34 -5.27
N LEU A 114 -2.09 2.59 -4.35
CA LEU A 114 -0.96 1.72 -4.06
C LEU A 114 -1.15 1.01 -2.72
N LEU A 115 -1.17 -0.30 -2.75
CA LEU A 115 -1.23 -1.20 -1.61
C LEU A 115 0.05 -2.03 -1.58
N SER A 116 1.08 -1.48 -0.94
CA SER A 116 2.39 -2.12 -0.83
C SER A 116 2.57 -2.70 0.56
N GLU A 117 2.68 -4.02 0.65
CA GLU A 117 2.95 -4.77 1.88
C GLU A 117 1.85 -4.61 2.97
N VAL A 118 0.57 -4.46 2.56
CA VAL A 118 -0.53 -4.22 3.51
C VAL A 118 -1.66 -5.25 3.48
N VAL A 119 -2.05 -5.77 2.31
CA VAL A 119 -3.27 -6.58 2.14
C VAL A 119 -3.23 -7.86 2.96
N TYR A 120 -2.07 -8.43 3.17
CA TYR A 120 -1.91 -9.67 3.93
C TYR A 120 -2.08 -9.50 5.45
N TYR A 121 -2.16 -8.25 5.95
CA TYR A 121 -2.45 -7.94 7.36
C TYR A 121 -3.94 -8.01 7.70
N TRP A 122 -4.83 -8.06 6.70
CA TRP A 122 -6.26 -7.92 6.87
C TRP A 122 -6.99 -9.25 6.94
N ASP A 123 -7.96 -9.35 7.82
CA ASP A 123 -8.96 -10.41 7.85
C ASP A 123 -10.04 -10.18 6.77
N ASP A 124 -11.08 -11.03 6.77
CA ASP A 124 -12.16 -10.95 5.78
C ASP A 124 -13.01 -9.68 5.90
N SER A 125 -13.14 -9.13 7.10
CA SER A 125 -13.94 -7.92 7.33
C SER A 125 -13.26 -6.70 6.74
N ASP A 126 -11.98 -6.51 7.08
CA ASP A 126 -11.19 -5.39 6.61
C ASP A 126 -10.94 -5.48 5.10
N LEU A 127 -10.70 -6.70 4.60
CA LEU A 127 -10.53 -6.90 3.16
C LEU A 127 -11.79 -6.48 2.37
N ARG A 128 -12.99 -6.81 2.87
CA ARG A 128 -14.25 -6.35 2.24
C ARG A 128 -14.42 -4.83 2.34
N ALA A 129 -14.07 -4.23 3.46
CA ALA A 129 -14.15 -2.79 3.62
C ALA A 129 -13.24 -2.05 2.62
N VAL A 130 -11.99 -2.52 2.48
CA VAL A 130 -11.04 -1.95 1.50
C VAL A 130 -11.50 -2.22 0.07
N ALA A 131 -12.02 -3.41 -0.23
CA ALA A 131 -12.56 -3.73 -1.56
C ALA A 131 -13.71 -2.78 -1.95
N SER A 132 -14.61 -2.45 -1.01
CA SER A 132 -15.66 -1.45 -1.24
C SER A 132 -15.06 -0.06 -1.47
N ALA A 133 -14.11 0.37 -0.64
CA ALA A 133 -13.47 1.66 -0.79
C ALA A 133 -12.71 1.80 -2.13
N ILE A 134 -12.05 0.74 -2.59
CA ILE A 134 -11.43 0.71 -3.92
C ILE A 134 -12.49 0.89 -5.02
N ALA A 135 -13.61 0.18 -4.93
CA ALA A 135 -14.69 0.29 -5.90
C ALA A 135 -15.32 1.70 -5.93
N ASP A 136 -15.40 2.36 -4.78
CA ASP A 136 -16.03 3.67 -4.65
C ASP A 136 -15.10 4.84 -5.04
N HIS A 137 -13.81 4.70 -4.78
CA HIS A 137 -12.86 5.81 -4.84
C HIS A 137 -11.79 5.72 -5.94
N LEU A 138 -11.55 4.55 -6.55
CA LEU A 138 -10.67 4.48 -7.70
C LEU A 138 -11.42 4.96 -8.96
N ALA A 139 -10.88 5.93 -9.65
CA ALA A 139 -11.50 6.50 -10.85
C ALA A 139 -11.61 5.47 -11.99
N ALA A 140 -12.53 5.69 -12.94
CA ALA A 140 -12.55 4.93 -14.19
C ALA A 140 -11.19 5.08 -14.89
N ASP A 141 -10.67 4.00 -15.47
CA ASP A 141 -9.32 3.92 -16.04
C ASP A 141 -8.17 4.09 -15.01
N GLY A 142 -8.50 4.27 -13.73
CA GLY A 142 -7.53 4.31 -12.62
C GLY A 142 -6.86 2.96 -12.37
N ARG A 143 -5.71 2.98 -11.72
CA ARG A 143 -4.90 1.77 -11.48
C ARG A 143 -4.81 1.43 -10.00
N LEU A 144 -5.04 0.16 -9.68
CA LEU A 144 -4.69 -0.45 -8.41
C LEU A 144 -3.36 -1.17 -8.56
N VAL A 145 -2.38 -0.78 -7.77
CA VAL A 145 -1.06 -1.42 -7.75
C VAL A 145 -0.88 -2.15 -6.43
N LEU A 146 -0.58 -3.43 -6.51
CA LEU A 146 -0.41 -4.34 -5.38
C LEU A 146 1.03 -4.87 -5.38
N VAL A 147 1.73 -4.74 -4.28
CA VAL A 147 3.09 -5.26 -4.13
C VAL A 147 3.21 -6.00 -2.81
N HIS A 148 3.59 -7.28 -2.85
CA HIS A 148 3.62 -8.11 -1.65
C HIS A 148 4.79 -9.08 -1.66
N TRP A 149 5.53 -9.12 -0.55
CA TRP A 149 6.58 -10.10 -0.29
C TRP A 149 6.02 -11.52 -0.22
N LEU A 150 6.74 -12.47 -0.83
CA LEU A 150 6.30 -13.88 -0.98
C LEU A 150 6.81 -14.80 0.12
N GLY A 151 7.59 -14.28 1.07
CA GLY A 151 8.13 -15.10 2.16
C GLY A 151 7.06 -15.54 3.15
N GLU A 152 7.43 -16.47 4.01
CA GLU A 152 6.55 -17.00 5.05
C GLU A 152 6.36 -16.01 6.19
N THR A 153 5.11 -15.81 6.58
CA THR A 153 4.71 -14.96 7.71
C THR A 153 3.68 -15.68 8.57
N ASP A 154 3.42 -15.16 9.77
CA ASP A 154 2.30 -15.56 10.63
C ASP A 154 1.08 -14.62 10.48
N TYR A 155 1.09 -13.73 9.49
CA TYR A 155 0.01 -12.80 9.19
C TYR A 155 -1.28 -13.52 8.77
N PRO A 156 -2.45 -12.87 8.80
CA PRO A 156 -3.72 -13.51 8.45
C PRO A 156 -3.70 -14.21 7.09
N ARG A 157 -2.95 -13.64 6.12
CA ARG A 157 -2.85 -14.19 4.75
C ARG A 157 -1.40 -14.31 4.29
N SER A 158 -1.16 -15.17 3.33
CA SER A 158 0.03 -15.08 2.47
C SER A 158 -0.17 -13.98 1.43
N ALA A 159 0.89 -13.57 0.74
CA ALA A 159 0.79 -12.61 -0.36
C ALA A 159 -0.18 -13.09 -1.46
N ASP A 160 -0.12 -14.37 -1.82
CA ASP A 160 -0.98 -14.94 -2.84
C ASP A 160 -2.44 -15.01 -2.40
N ASP A 161 -2.70 -15.44 -1.16
CA ASP A 161 -4.05 -15.46 -0.61
C ASP A 161 -4.64 -14.04 -0.50
N ALA A 162 -3.84 -13.06 -0.13
CA ALA A 162 -4.25 -11.67 -0.01
C ALA A 162 -4.71 -11.10 -1.36
N VAL A 163 -3.86 -11.21 -2.38
CA VAL A 163 -4.18 -10.72 -3.73
C VAL A 163 -5.31 -11.51 -4.36
N GLY A 164 -5.32 -12.86 -4.24
CA GLY A 164 -6.39 -13.70 -4.75
C GLY A 164 -7.75 -13.41 -4.10
N SER A 165 -7.76 -13.20 -2.77
CA SER A 165 -8.99 -12.86 -2.03
C SER A 165 -9.51 -11.47 -2.41
N LEU A 166 -8.63 -10.48 -2.56
CA LEU A 166 -9.03 -9.15 -3.03
C LEU A 166 -9.57 -9.21 -4.46
N HIS A 167 -8.91 -9.96 -5.35
CA HIS A 167 -9.39 -10.16 -6.72
C HIS A 167 -10.76 -10.82 -6.77
N ALA A 168 -11.04 -11.78 -5.89
CA ALA A 168 -12.36 -12.40 -5.81
C ALA A 168 -13.49 -11.39 -5.46
N LEU A 169 -13.17 -10.32 -4.74
CA LEU A 169 -14.14 -9.29 -4.36
C LEU A 169 -14.34 -8.21 -5.44
N VAL A 170 -13.26 -7.79 -6.11
CA VAL A 170 -13.30 -6.63 -7.04
C VAL A 170 -12.91 -6.97 -8.48
N GLY A 171 -12.45 -8.18 -8.77
CA GLY A 171 -11.86 -8.52 -10.08
C GLY A 171 -12.78 -8.28 -11.27
N GLY A 172 -14.10 -8.37 -11.08
CA GLY A 172 -15.07 -8.03 -12.12
C GLY A 172 -15.08 -6.55 -12.55
N LEU A 173 -14.44 -5.66 -11.78
CA LEU A 173 -14.31 -4.24 -12.07
C LEU A 173 -13.00 -3.90 -12.79
N PHE A 174 -12.10 -4.88 -12.98
CA PHE A 174 -10.73 -4.63 -13.39
C PHE A 174 -10.29 -5.49 -14.57
N HIS A 175 -9.43 -4.91 -15.37
CA HIS A 175 -8.54 -5.63 -16.28
C HIS A 175 -7.16 -5.76 -15.65
N VAL A 176 -6.61 -6.97 -15.58
CA VAL A 176 -5.24 -7.21 -15.11
C VAL A 176 -4.27 -6.80 -16.21
N GLU A 177 -3.51 -5.72 -16.00
CA GLU A 177 -2.53 -5.22 -16.97
C GLU A 177 -1.17 -5.89 -16.79
N THR A 178 -0.79 -6.15 -15.55
CA THR A 178 0.51 -6.74 -15.21
C THR A 178 0.36 -7.67 -14.02
N GLU A 179 0.98 -8.81 -14.12
CA GLU A 179 1.24 -9.71 -13.01
C GLU A 179 2.70 -10.15 -13.12
N THR A 180 3.52 -9.64 -12.23
CA THR A 180 4.94 -10.00 -12.17
C THR A 180 5.22 -10.73 -10.87
N ARG A 181 5.93 -11.83 -10.97
CA ARG A 181 6.36 -12.64 -9.83
C ARG A 181 7.84 -12.97 -9.99
N ASN A 182 8.64 -12.66 -9.02
CA ASN A 182 10.00 -13.15 -8.90
C ASN A 182 10.15 -14.01 -7.63
N GLY A 183 11.35 -14.37 -7.22
CA GLY A 183 11.57 -15.21 -6.03
C GLY A 183 11.20 -14.54 -4.72
N ASP A 184 11.10 -13.22 -4.69
CA ASP A 184 11.00 -12.43 -3.46
C ASP A 184 9.64 -11.76 -3.28
N TYR A 185 9.03 -11.24 -4.34
CA TYR A 185 7.74 -10.54 -4.28
C TYR A 185 6.90 -10.73 -5.54
N ARG A 186 5.63 -10.42 -5.42
CA ARG A 186 4.70 -10.23 -6.54
C ARG A 186 4.36 -8.75 -6.68
N LEU A 187 4.13 -8.31 -7.93
CA LEU A 187 3.62 -6.99 -8.28
C LEU A 187 2.51 -7.16 -9.31
N ASP A 188 1.33 -6.64 -8.98
CA ASP A 188 0.15 -6.71 -9.81
C ASP A 188 -0.34 -5.30 -10.12
N VAL A 189 -0.76 -5.05 -11.36
CA VAL A 189 -1.40 -3.82 -11.79
C VAL A 189 -2.75 -4.15 -12.39
N TRP A 190 -3.78 -3.62 -11.78
CA TRP A 190 -5.16 -3.79 -12.25
C TRP A 190 -5.72 -2.44 -12.65
N ARG A 191 -6.18 -2.33 -13.89
CA ARG A 191 -6.81 -1.12 -14.41
C ARG A 191 -8.33 -1.24 -14.28
N ARG A 192 -8.96 -0.23 -13.72
CA ARG A 192 -10.41 -0.17 -13.61
C ARG A 192 -11.06 -0.03 -14.99
N LEU A 193 -12.14 -0.80 -15.23
CA LEU A 193 -12.94 -0.81 -16.44
C LEU A 193 -13.86 0.43 -16.53
#